data_774fe06a4e702372df96e1ab8bfd20d5
#
_entry.id   774fe06a4e702372df96e1ab8bfd20d5
#
_cell.length_a   1.000
_cell.length_b   1.000
_cell.length_c   1.000
_cell.angle_alpha   90.00
_cell.angle_beta   90.00
_cell.angle_gamma   90.00
#
_symmetry.space_group_name_H-M   'P 1'
#
loop_
_entity.id
_entity.type
_entity.pdbx_description
1 polymer ?
#
loop_
_entity_poly.entity_id
_entity_poly.type
_entity_poly.pdbx_seq_one_letter_code
_entity_poly.pdbx_strand_id
1 'polypeptide(L)'
;MTAFVLVSGPFTRGWVWEETVRGLRAAGAEAYPVTLTGMGGRRDDAGSGTDLGTHVADLVRLVDGIATTDVVLVGHGYGLHPVLGAADRRPERVARIVALDTALPQDGEAAVRSVPDPEVRAWLADPAGPGADGGPVPPPARGGWPRWGSTEGVPAEALDRLERLAAPQPAGTLTRPLRLTGAASALPVTGVLCTGNGSSIDLVEMLVESGPPQFRALADARVCFLELATGHWPMLSAPGELAATLLRAAAGEGHRVKAPERAPEGSDERADGSAGQRTDGSADEPTDGTAGRRTDGSADEPTDGTAGPRADGSVDERAHAAEVPTHLLPFLLDPPEAPRERRGRVDLHLPDADVLGGRPRPAVVFVHGGPIAPDRRPTPRDSPLFLGYGRYAASLGVVGVTVDHRLHGLADYPRAAEDLAEAVGLVRADPRVDGDRVALWFFSTGGLLAADWLAAPPPWLRCVAANYPAFAPLPGWGGVEARFRPVDVLGPESAAVPVVLTRAGREHPAFAATVQDFLDAAAENGVEVDLVDVPLGHHGFELTDPTDASRAAVERAMRSVLRRLRA
;
A
#
# COMPACT_ATOMS: atom_id res chain seq x y z
N MET A 1 -18.33 -30.50 -6.40
CA MET A 1 -17.59 -30.72 -5.11
C MET A 1 -16.28 -29.97 -5.22
N THR A 2 -16.03 -29.05 -4.33
CA THR A 2 -14.85 -28.19 -4.39
C THR A 2 -13.59 -28.93 -3.96
N ALA A 3 -12.50 -28.79 -4.70
CA ALA A 3 -11.22 -29.41 -4.44
C ALA A 3 -10.17 -28.32 -4.10
N PHE A 4 -9.59 -28.40 -2.90
CA PHE A 4 -8.54 -27.48 -2.46
C PHE A 4 -7.16 -28.09 -2.70
N VAL A 5 -6.29 -27.38 -3.41
CA VAL A 5 -4.87 -27.69 -3.56
C VAL A 5 -4.08 -26.73 -2.67
N LEU A 6 -3.42 -27.26 -1.63
CA LEU A 6 -2.83 -26.48 -0.55
C LEU A 6 -1.30 -26.51 -0.67
N VAL A 7 -0.70 -25.37 -1.01
CA VAL A 7 0.74 -25.22 -1.24
C VAL A 7 1.35 -24.33 -0.16
N SER A 8 2.29 -24.87 0.59
CA SER A 8 2.88 -24.20 1.76
C SER A 8 4.05 -23.27 1.41
N GLY A 9 4.42 -22.44 2.38
CA GLY A 9 5.57 -21.55 2.35
C GLY A 9 6.93 -22.28 2.28
N PRO A 10 8.04 -21.53 2.29
CA PRO A 10 9.36 -22.11 2.11
C PRO A 10 9.71 -23.12 3.22
N PHE A 11 10.56 -24.09 2.89
CA PHE A 11 11.07 -25.14 3.80
C PHE A 11 10.02 -26.08 4.36
N THR A 12 8.73 -25.88 4.04
CA THR A 12 7.61 -26.67 4.53
C THR A 12 7.00 -27.57 3.45
N ARG A 13 6.03 -28.39 3.81
CA ARG A 13 5.42 -29.38 2.93
C ARG A 13 4.04 -29.75 3.42
N GLY A 14 3.34 -30.66 2.74
CA GLY A 14 1.95 -31.03 2.98
C GLY A 14 1.53 -31.28 4.43
N TRP A 15 2.45 -31.69 5.32
CA TRP A 15 2.12 -31.98 6.72
C TRP A 15 1.62 -30.74 7.50
N VAL A 16 2.04 -29.52 7.13
CA VAL A 16 1.60 -28.31 7.84
C VAL A 16 0.09 -28.08 7.70
N TRP A 17 -0.53 -28.70 6.71
CA TRP A 17 -1.95 -28.57 6.42
C TRP A 17 -2.82 -29.67 7.07
N GLU A 18 -2.25 -30.61 7.84
CA GLU A 18 -2.99 -31.80 8.34
C GLU A 18 -4.30 -31.44 9.06
N GLU A 19 -4.27 -30.46 9.95
CA GLU A 19 -5.45 -30.02 10.72
C GLU A 19 -6.46 -29.29 9.80
N THR A 20 -5.98 -28.37 8.96
CA THR A 20 -6.80 -27.64 7.98
C THR A 20 -7.48 -28.60 7.02
N VAL A 21 -6.76 -29.60 6.51
CA VAL A 21 -7.30 -30.68 5.64
C VAL A 21 -8.41 -31.45 6.33
N ARG A 22 -8.23 -31.75 7.63
CA ARG A 22 -9.27 -32.44 8.42
C ARG A 22 -10.55 -31.60 8.47
N GLY A 23 -10.43 -30.29 8.71
CA GLY A 23 -11.56 -29.36 8.71
C GLY A 23 -12.27 -29.27 7.36
N LEU A 24 -11.51 -29.11 6.26
CA LEU A 24 -12.06 -29.05 4.90
C LEU A 24 -12.80 -30.34 4.52
N ARG A 25 -12.22 -31.50 4.82
CA ARG A 25 -12.84 -32.81 4.53
C ARG A 25 -14.07 -33.07 5.39
N ALA A 26 -14.06 -32.63 6.65
CA ALA A 26 -15.24 -32.71 7.51
C ALA A 26 -16.42 -31.86 6.97
N ALA A 27 -16.13 -30.77 6.27
CA ALA A 27 -17.11 -29.93 5.57
C ALA A 27 -17.50 -30.48 4.17
N GLY A 28 -17.02 -31.67 3.77
CA GLY A 28 -17.39 -32.32 2.51
C GLY A 28 -16.56 -31.87 1.28
N ALA A 29 -15.47 -31.13 1.47
CA ALA A 29 -14.57 -30.75 0.39
C ALA A 29 -13.46 -31.80 0.16
N GLU A 30 -12.92 -31.87 -1.05
CA GLU A 30 -11.65 -32.55 -1.30
C GLU A 30 -10.49 -31.62 -0.93
N ALA A 31 -9.40 -32.17 -0.36
CA ALA A 31 -8.23 -31.37 0.02
C ALA A 31 -6.95 -32.14 -0.26
N TYR A 32 -6.04 -31.51 -0.99
CA TYR A 32 -4.78 -32.03 -1.49
C TYR A 32 -3.61 -31.22 -0.92
N PRO A 33 -3.05 -31.60 0.24
CA PRO A 33 -1.85 -30.97 0.79
C PRO A 33 -0.63 -31.38 -0.05
N VAL A 34 0.07 -30.41 -0.63
CA VAL A 34 1.13 -30.68 -1.61
C VAL A 34 2.50 -30.75 -0.96
N THR A 35 3.30 -31.72 -1.38
CA THR A 35 4.76 -31.76 -1.19
C THR A 35 5.42 -31.67 -2.57
N LEU A 36 6.11 -30.57 -2.83
CA LEU A 36 6.72 -30.28 -4.12
C LEU A 36 8.03 -31.05 -4.33
N THR A 37 8.46 -31.22 -5.58
CA THR A 37 9.71 -31.91 -5.97
C THR A 37 10.91 -31.27 -5.27
N GLY A 38 11.79 -32.08 -4.68
CA GLY A 38 12.95 -31.62 -3.92
C GLY A 38 12.67 -31.29 -2.47
N MET A 39 11.40 -31.33 -2.02
CA MET A 39 11.00 -31.00 -0.66
C MET A 39 10.74 -32.27 0.16
N GLY A 40 11.28 -32.34 1.38
CA GLY A 40 11.01 -33.37 2.37
C GLY A 40 11.13 -34.80 1.83
N GLY A 41 10.04 -35.57 1.82
CA GLY A 41 10.02 -36.96 1.32
C GLY A 41 10.22 -37.10 -0.19
N ARG A 42 10.19 -35.98 -0.95
CA ARG A 42 10.49 -35.91 -2.37
C ARG A 42 11.85 -35.29 -2.68
N ARG A 43 12.77 -35.28 -1.67
CA ARG A 43 14.11 -34.72 -1.84
C ARG A 43 14.89 -35.41 -2.95
N ASP A 44 14.78 -36.73 -3.02
CA ASP A 44 15.52 -37.55 -3.98
C ASP A 44 14.97 -37.42 -5.41
N ASP A 45 13.76 -36.81 -5.57
CA ASP A 45 13.21 -36.45 -6.88
C ASP A 45 13.89 -35.19 -7.47
N ALA A 46 14.69 -34.46 -6.68
CA ALA A 46 15.39 -33.27 -7.13
C ALA A 46 16.56 -33.62 -8.07
N GLY A 47 16.61 -32.97 -9.21
CA GLY A 47 17.78 -32.89 -10.07
C GLY A 47 18.50 -31.54 -9.95
N SER A 48 19.66 -31.40 -10.57
CA SER A 48 20.41 -30.14 -10.61
C SER A 48 19.64 -28.97 -11.28
N GLY A 49 18.57 -29.26 -12.00
CA GLY A 49 17.70 -28.27 -12.65
C GLY A 49 16.39 -28.02 -11.93
N THR A 50 16.20 -28.50 -10.68
CA THR A 50 14.97 -28.26 -9.93
C THR A 50 14.81 -26.79 -9.60
N ASP A 51 13.78 -26.17 -10.18
CA ASP A 51 13.50 -24.73 -10.06
C ASP A 51 11.99 -24.46 -9.91
N LEU A 52 11.60 -23.17 -9.92
CA LEU A 52 10.19 -22.78 -9.84
C LEU A 52 9.34 -23.42 -10.95
N GLY A 53 9.89 -23.55 -12.16
CA GLY A 53 9.20 -24.20 -13.28
C GLY A 53 8.87 -25.68 -13.01
N THR A 54 9.74 -26.38 -12.26
CA THR A 54 9.52 -27.75 -11.80
C THR A 54 8.32 -27.82 -10.84
N HIS A 55 8.25 -26.89 -9.87
CA HIS A 55 7.13 -26.83 -8.92
C HIS A 55 5.81 -26.43 -9.59
N VAL A 56 5.84 -25.53 -10.57
CA VAL A 56 4.67 -25.23 -11.40
C VAL A 56 4.20 -26.49 -12.14
N ALA A 57 5.12 -27.28 -12.71
CA ALA A 57 4.76 -28.52 -13.41
C ALA A 57 4.20 -29.60 -12.47
N ASP A 58 4.64 -29.65 -11.21
CA ASP A 58 4.05 -30.53 -10.18
C ASP A 58 2.58 -30.20 -9.98
N LEU A 59 2.25 -28.91 -9.81
CA LEU A 59 0.87 -28.46 -9.60
C LEU A 59 -0.01 -28.65 -10.85
N VAL A 60 0.51 -28.39 -12.04
CA VAL A 60 -0.22 -28.63 -13.29
C VAL A 60 -0.61 -30.11 -13.39
N ARG A 61 0.33 -31.04 -13.14
CA ARG A 61 0.01 -32.48 -13.14
C ARG A 61 -1.04 -32.86 -12.11
N LEU A 62 -0.97 -32.27 -10.91
CA LEU A 62 -1.96 -32.53 -9.88
C LEU A 62 -3.34 -32.01 -10.29
N VAL A 63 -3.43 -30.76 -10.77
CA VAL A 63 -4.68 -30.14 -11.24
C VAL A 63 -5.29 -30.91 -12.40
N ASP A 64 -4.48 -31.36 -13.36
CA ASP A 64 -4.94 -32.18 -14.49
C ASP A 64 -5.52 -33.54 -14.03
N GLY A 65 -5.06 -34.09 -12.91
CA GLY A 65 -5.51 -35.33 -12.30
C GLY A 65 -6.79 -35.24 -11.44
N ILE A 66 -7.19 -34.01 -11.03
CA ILE A 66 -8.39 -33.79 -10.22
C ILE A 66 -9.64 -33.90 -11.10
N ALA A 67 -10.67 -34.66 -10.68
CA ALA A 67 -11.84 -34.92 -11.49
C ALA A 67 -12.76 -33.70 -11.68
N THR A 68 -12.84 -32.81 -10.69
CA THR A 68 -13.66 -31.58 -10.76
C THR A 68 -12.89 -30.43 -11.42
N THR A 69 -13.65 -29.51 -12.04
CA THR A 69 -13.14 -28.19 -12.48
C THR A 69 -13.32 -27.09 -11.43
N ASP A 70 -13.95 -27.41 -10.30
CA ASP A 70 -14.09 -26.49 -9.16
C ASP A 70 -12.86 -26.60 -8.25
N VAL A 71 -11.67 -26.26 -8.80
CA VAL A 71 -10.39 -26.32 -8.09
C VAL A 71 -10.03 -24.97 -7.51
N VAL A 72 -9.84 -24.93 -6.20
CA VAL A 72 -9.32 -23.75 -5.46
C VAL A 72 -7.85 -23.97 -5.16
N LEU A 73 -6.99 -23.13 -5.74
CA LEU A 73 -5.56 -23.17 -5.50
C LEU A 73 -5.19 -22.23 -4.35
N VAL A 74 -4.65 -22.77 -3.28
CA VAL A 74 -4.23 -22.01 -2.09
C VAL A 74 -2.71 -21.94 -2.04
N GLY A 75 -2.15 -20.73 -2.11
CA GLY A 75 -0.72 -20.49 -1.99
C GLY A 75 -0.39 -19.67 -0.74
N HIS A 76 0.45 -20.22 0.14
CA HIS A 76 0.96 -19.53 1.31
C HIS A 76 2.43 -19.16 1.10
N GLY A 77 2.79 -17.89 1.30
CA GLY A 77 4.16 -17.40 1.13
C GLY A 77 4.73 -17.81 -0.25
N TYR A 78 5.87 -18.51 -0.25
CA TYR A 78 6.47 -19.08 -1.46
C TYR A 78 5.46 -19.84 -2.34
N GLY A 79 4.54 -20.58 -1.70
CA GLY A 79 3.58 -21.45 -2.40
C GLY A 79 2.69 -20.71 -3.39
N LEU A 80 2.54 -19.40 -3.28
CA LEU A 80 1.74 -18.62 -4.23
C LEU A 80 2.42 -18.51 -5.61
N HIS A 81 3.75 -18.52 -5.69
CA HIS A 81 4.47 -18.47 -6.97
C HIS A 81 4.15 -19.67 -7.87
N PRO A 82 4.34 -20.94 -7.42
CA PRO A 82 3.96 -22.08 -8.24
C PRO A 82 2.45 -22.19 -8.44
N VAL A 83 1.61 -21.74 -7.51
CA VAL A 83 0.14 -21.65 -7.65
C VAL A 83 -0.24 -20.77 -8.82
N LEU A 84 0.28 -19.53 -8.88
CA LEU A 84 0.00 -18.62 -10.00
C LEU A 84 0.50 -19.18 -11.33
N GLY A 85 1.70 -19.76 -11.35
CA GLY A 85 2.22 -20.40 -12.56
C GLY A 85 1.38 -21.57 -13.06
N ALA A 86 0.77 -22.35 -12.17
CA ALA A 86 -0.13 -23.44 -12.51
C ALA A 86 -1.49 -22.91 -12.99
N ALA A 87 -2.06 -21.91 -12.29
CA ALA A 87 -3.30 -21.25 -12.68
C ALA A 87 -3.18 -20.60 -14.06
N ASP A 88 -2.04 -19.97 -14.36
CA ASP A 88 -1.78 -19.35 -15.67
C ASP A 88 -1.69 -20.38 -16.81
N ARG A 89 -1.26 -21.61 -16.52
CA ARG A 89 -1.18 -22.71 -17.49
C ARG A 89 -2.49 -23.50 -17.63
N ARG A 90 -3.39 -23.44 -16.65
CA ARG A 90 -4.65 -24.20 -16.59
C ARG A 90 -5.80 -23.33 -16.05
N PRO A 91 -6.02 -22.13 -16.62
CA PRO A 91 -7.05 -21.23 -16.10
C PRO A 91 -8.45 -21.86 -16.15
N GLU A 92 -8.71 -22.73 -17.12
CA GLU A 92 -9.99 -23.43 -17.30
C GLU A 92 -10.28 -24.49 -16.22
N ARG A 93 -9.26 -24.85 -15.43
CA ARG A 93 -9.37 -25.84 -14.34
C ARG A 93 -9.53 -25.20 -12.97
N VAL A 94 -9.26 -23.90 -12.87
CA VAL A 94 -9.16 -23.18 -11.60
C VAL A 94 -10.36 -22.28 -11.41
N ALA A 95 -11.14 -22.55 -10.38
CA ALA A 95 -12.29 -21.73 -10.00
C ALA A 95 -11.85 -20.47 -9.23
N ARG A 96 -10.78 -20.57 -8.44
CA ARG A 96 -10.29 -19.46 -7.59
C ARG A 96 -8.84 -19.67 -7.15
N ILE A 97 -8.14 -18.55 -6.98
CA ILE A 97 -6.83 -18.50 -6.33
C ILE A 97 -7.02 -17.90 -4.94
N VAL A 98 -6.41 -18.50 -3.92
CA VAL A 98 -6.34 -17.95 -2.56
C VAL A 98 -4.88 -17.60 -2.24
N ALA A 99 -4.62 -16.31 -2.07
CA ALA A 99 -3.34 -15.79 -1.60
C ALA A 99 -3.37 -15.72 -0.06
N LEU A 100 -2.71 -16.67 0.60
CA LEU A 100 -2.71 -16.76 2.05
C LEU A 100 -1.52 -16.00 2.62
N ASP A 101 -1.80 -14.87 3.22
CA ASP A 101 -0.86 -13.96 3.87
C ASP A 101 0.40 -13.64 3.05
N THR A 102 0.20 -13.38 1.77
CA THR A 102 1.27 -13.01 0.85
C THR A 102 0.73 -12.16 -0.31
N ALA A 103 1.55 -11.23 -0.80
CA ALA A 103 1.22 -10.41 -1.95
C ALA A 103 1.24 -11.25 -3.25
N LEU A 104 0.40 -10.86 -4.23
CA LEU A 104 0.35 -11.48 -5.55
C LEU A 104 1.65 -11.15 -6.32
N PRO A 105 2.48 -12.16 -6.68
CA PRO A 105 3.67 -11.94 -7.48
C PRO A 105 3.33 -11.47 -8.89
N GLN A 106 4.22 -10.65 -9.46
CA GLN A 106 4.13 -10.19 -10.85
C GLN A 106 4.95 -11.09 -11.79
N ASP A 107 4.68 -10.99 -13.11
CA ASP A 107 5.55 -11.64 -14.10
C ASP A 107 6.99 -11.14 -13.96
N GLY A 108 7.95 -12.05 -14.03
CA GLY A 108 9.37 -11.74 -13.83
C GLY A 108 9.82 -11.66 -12.37
N GLU A 109 8.93 -11.79 -11.41
CA GLU A 109 9.27 -11.72 -9.99
C GLU A 109 9.74 -13.08 -9.46
N ALA A 110 10.85 -13.07 -8.69
CA ALA A 110 11.37 -14.24 -8.00
C ALA A 110 10.85 -14.31 -6.57
N ALA A 111 10.64 -15.52 -6.05
CA ALA A 111 10.05 -15.73 -4.73
C ALA A 111 10.88 -15.17 -3.57
N VAL A 112 12.17 -14.97 -3.74
CA VAL A 112 13.03 -14.29 -2.76
C VAL A 112 12.51 -12.90 -2.38
N ARG A 113 11.79 -12.21 -3.27
CA ARG A 113 11.23 -10.88 -2.99
C ARG A 113 10.10 -10.90 -1.97
N SER A 114 9.41 -12.02 -1.80
CA SER A 114 8.34 -12.20 -0.81
C SER A 114 8.86 -12.45 0.62
N VAL A 115 10.16 -12.66 0.81
CA VAL A 115 10.75 -12.86 2.14
C VAL A 115 10.74 -11.53 2.89
N PRO A 116 10.17 -11.44 4.11
CA PRO A 116 10.04 -10.17 4.83
C PRO A 116 11.38 -9.53 5.20
N ASP A 117 12.33 -10.33 5.66
CA ASP A 117 13.62 -9.87 6.19
C ASP A 117 14.60 -9.47 5.07
N PRO A 118 15.10 -8.21 5.05
CA PRO A 118 15.97 -7.72 3.99
C PRO A 118 17.35 -8.38 3.95
N GLU A 119 17.90 -8.79 5.10
CA GLU A 119 19.19 -9.48 5.15
C GLU A 119 19.06 -10.91 4.58
N VAL A 120 17.94 -11.58 4.88
CA VAL A 120 17.65 -12.88 4.28
C VAL A 120 17.48 -12.76 2.77
N ARG A 121 16.80 -11.71 2.28
CA ARG A 121 16.72 -11.46 0.84
C ARG A 121 18.08 -11.22 0.21
N ALA A 122 18.91 -10.37 0.82
CA ALA A 122 20.26 -10.09 0.34
C ALA A 122 21.12 -11.36 0.32
N TRP A 123 21.07 -12.17 1.38
CA TRP A 123 21.77 -13.44 1.49
C TRP A 123 21.35 -14.45 0.41
N LEU A 124 20.04 -14.54 0.10
CA LEU A 124 19.51 -15.41 -0.96
C LEU A 124 19.84 -14.91 -2.37
N ALA A 125 19.98 -13.60 -2.54
CA ALA A 125 20.31 -12.96 -3.81
C ALA A 125 21.82 -12.88 -4.09
N ASP A 126 22.66 -13.14 -3.08
CA ASP A 126 24.11 -13.11 -3.21
C ASP A 126 24.58 -14.21 -4.18
N PRO A 127 25.33 -13.89 -5.25
CA PRO A 127 25.94 -14.89 -6.14
C PRO A 127 26.86 -15.89 -5.43
N ALA A 128 27.40 -15.53 -4.26
CA ALA A 128 28.20 -16.40 -3.40
C ALA A 128 27.37 -17.00 -2.23
N GLY A 129 26.07 -16.71 -2.20
CA GLY A 129 25.15 -17.13 -1.15
C GLY A 129 24.72 -18.60 -1.25
N PRO A 130 23.71 -18.99 -0.46
CA PRO A 130 23.20 -20.36 -0.49
C PRO A 130 22.60 -20.65 -1.86
N GLY A 131 23.13 -21.67 -2.53
CA GLY A 131 22.74 -21.99 -3.91
C GLY A 131 23.72 -21.52 -4.97
N ALA A 132 24.80 -20.82 -4.63
CA ALA A 132 25.87 -20.47 -5.55
C ALA A 132 26.41 -21.68 -6.31
N ASP A 133 26.50 -22.82 -5.63
CA ASP A 133 26.91 -24.12 -6.19
C ASP A 133 25.73 -24.97 -6.70
N GLY A 134 24.53 -24.38 -6.84
CA GLY A 134 23.30 -25.09 -7.20
C GLY A 134 22.75 -25.97 -6.05
N GLY A 135 23.26 -25.83 -4.83
CA GLY A 135 22.82 -26.55 -3.64
C GLY A 135 21.49 -26.02 -3.10
N PRO A 136 20.84 -26.80 -2.19
CA PRO A 136 19.60 -26.37 -1.57
C PRO A 136 19.86 -25.33 -0.47
N VAL A 137 18.94 -24.38 -0.34
CA VAL A 137 18.90 -23.40 0.75
C VAL A 137 18.49 -24.14 2.05
N PRO A 138 19.26 -24.04 3.14
CA PRO A 138 18.89 -24.66 4.40
C PRO A 138 17.68 -23.94 5.03
N PRO A 139 16.85 -24.65 5.82
CA PRO A 139 15.79 -24.01 6.60
C PRO A 139 16.39 -23.09 7.67
N PRO A 140 15.59 -22.13 8.19
CA PRO A 140 16.01 -21.27 9.28
C PRO A 140 16.55 -22.06 10.47
N ALA A 141 17.60 -21.55 11.11
CA ALA A 141 18.05 -22.08 12.39
C ALA A 141 16.94 -21.90 13.47
N ARG A 142 17.11 -22.58 14.61
CA ARG A 142 16.20 -22.45 15.75
C ARG A 142 16.03 -20.98 16.13
N GLY A 143 14.78 -20.52 16.25
CA GLY A 143 14.45 -19.11 16.52
C GLY A 143 14.56 -18.17 15.32
N GLY A 144 14.96 -18.64 14.12
CA GLY A 144 15.07 -17.82 12.91
C GLY A 144 13.79 -17.69 12.09
N TRP A 145 12.71 -18.36 12.48
CA TRP A 145 11.43 -18.35 11.74
C TRP A 145 10.75 -16.99 11.67
N PRO A 146 10.81 -16.10 12.70
CA PRO A 146 10.22 -14.77 12.59
C PRO A 146 10.76 -13.91 11.44
N ARG A 147 11.98 -14.20 10.96
CA ARG A 147 12.55 -13.54 9.77
C ARG A 147 11.87 -13.95 8.45
N TRP A 148 11.06 -15.02 8.48
CA TRP A 148 10.30 -15.55 7.34
C TRP A 148 8.79 -15.31 7.46
N GLY A 149 8.36 -14.65 8.53
CA GLY A 149 6.98 -14.31 8.86
C GLY A 149 6.67 -14.50 10.34
N SER A 150 5.77 -13.69 10.88
CA SER A 150 5.41 -13.71 12.30
C SER A 150 4.96 -15.11 12.75
N THR A 151 5.56 -15.60 13.85
CA THR A 151 5.17 -16.85 14.51
C THR A 151 4.13 -16.63 15.61
N GLU A 152 3.51 -15.47 15.66
CA GLU A 152 2.48 -15.12 16.64
C GLU A 152 1.31 -16.12 16.61
N GLY A 153 0.89 -16.54 17.80
CA GLY A 153 -0.19 -17.52 17.97
C GLY A 153 0.18 -18.97 17.68
N VAL A 154 1.40 -19.27 17.18
CA VAL A 154 1.83 -20.65 16.93
C VAL A 154 2.15 -21.32 18.28
N PRO A 155 1.49 -22.46 18.64
CA PRO A 155 1.80 -23.20 19.85
C PRO A 155 3.26 -23.70 19.85
N ALA A 156 3.91 -23.71 21.01
CA ALA A 156 5.31 -24.12 21.14
C ALA A 156 5.58 -25.52 20.54
N GLU A 157 4.67 -26.47 20.75
CA GLU A 157 4.79 -27.82 20.18
C GLU A 157 4.71 -27.82 18.63
N ALA A 158 3.88 -26.93 18.06
CA ALA A 158 3.77 -26.78 16.61
C ALA A 158 5.01 -26.10 16.03
N LEU A 159 5.60 -25.13 16.74
CA LEU A 159 6.85 -24.51 16.37
C LEU A 159 8.03 -25.50 16.45
N ASP A 160 8.14 -26.27 17.53
CA ASP A 160 9.12 -27.36 17.64
C ASP A 160 8.95 -28.39 16.52
N ARG A 161 7.71 -28.71 16.12
CA ARG A 161 7.42 -29.59 14.99
C ARG A 161 7.87 -28.98 13.67
N LEU A 162 7.61 -27.67 13.48
CA LEU A 162 8.06 -26.92 12.31
C LEU A 162 9.58 -26.97 12.18
N GLU A 163 10.31 -26.67 13.24
CA GLU A 163 11.77 -26.73 13.28
C GLU A 163 12.33 -28.12 12.96
N ARG A 164 11.74 -29.18 13.52
CA ARG A 164 12.17 -30.55 13.26
C ARG A 164 11.88 -31.05 11.86
N LEU A 165 10.76 -30.65 11.26
CA LEU A 165 10.27 -31.16 9.97
C LEU A 165 10.56 -30.25 8.79
N ALA A 166 11.13 -29.07 9.02
CA ALA A 166 11.61 -28.19 7.96
C ALA A 166 12.67 -28.92 7.11
N ALA A 167 12.62 -28.67 5.82
CA ALA A 167 13.51 -29.33 4.86
C ALA A 167 14.24 -28.28 4.00
N PRO A 168 15.50 -28.53 3.62
CA PRO A 168 16.18 -27.70 2.63
C PRO A 168 15.35 -27.57 1.35
N GLN A 169 15.42 -26.40 0.71
CA GLN A 169 14.68 -26.08 -0.50
C GLN A 169 15.63 -25.83 -1.67
N PRO A 170 15.39 -26.40 -2.87
CA PRO A 170 16.23 -26.12 -4.03
C PRO A 170 16.29 -24.62 -4.33
N ALA A 171 17.50 -24.05 -4.43
CA ALA A 171 17.70 -22.60 -4.56
C ALA A 171 16.99 -22.02 -5.79
N GLY A 172 16.98 -22.74 -6.92
CA GLY A 172 16.30 -22.32 -8.14
C GLY A 172 14.79 -22.09 -7.98
N THR A 173 14.17 -22.66 -6.95
CA THR A 173 12.75 -22.44 -6.67
C THR A 173 12.50 -21.04 -6.07
N LEU A 174 13.46 -20.48 -5.34
CA LEU A 174 13.38 -19.17 -4.72
C LEU A 174 13.91 -18.04 -5.63
N THR A 175 14.92 -18.34 -6.45
CA THR A 175 15.67 -17.33 -7.22
C THR A 175 15.23 -17.21 -8.68
N ARG A 176 14.64 -18.27 -9.27
CA ARG A 176 14.14 -18.20 -10.65
C ARG A 176 12.90 -17.32 -10.74
N PRO A 177 12.86 -16.38 -11.70
CA PRO A 177 11.69 -15.54 -11.91
C PRO A 177 10.47 -16.34 -12.34
N LEU A 178 9.30 -16.01 -11.78
CA LEU A 178 8.00 -16.48 -12.25
C LEU A 178 7.76 -16.01 -13.69
N ARG A 179 7.17 -16.88 -14.51
CA ARG A 179 6.80 -16.55 -15.89
C ARG A 179 5.32 -16.77 -16.08
N LEU A 180 4.60 -15.68 -16.37
CA LEU A 180 3.16 -15.64 -16.58
C LEU A 180 2.85 -15.17 -18.00
N THR A 181 1.80 -15.74 -18.60
CA THR A 181 1.25 -15.27 -19.87
C THR A 181 0.16 -14.23 -19.68
N GLY A 182 -0.32 -14.08 -18.43
CA GLY A 182 -1.44 -13.23 -18.05
C GLY A 182 -2.79 -13.96 -18.04
N ALA A 183 -2.86 -15.24 -18.38
CA ALA A 183 -4.11 -15.99 -18.42
C ALA A 183 -4.77 -16.12 -17.03
N ALA A 184 -3.98 -16.19 -15.96
CA ALA A 184 -4.47 -16.20 -14.58
C ALA A 184 -5.15 -14.89 -14.16
N SER A 185 -4.91 -13.77 -14.84
CA SER A 185 -5.46 -12.45 -14.48
C SER A 185 -6.99 -12.38 -14.57
N ALA A 186 -7.61 -13.31 -15.33
CA ALA A 186 -9.07 -13.41 -15.44
C ALA A 186 -9.73 -14.18 -14.28
N LEU A 187 -8.96 -14.87 -13.45
CA LEU A 187 -9.46 -15.71 -12.37
C LEU A 187 -9.85 -14.90 -11.13
N PRO A 188 -10.89 -15.33 -10.39
CA PRO A 188 -11.19 -14.79 -9.09
C PRO A 188 -10.06 -15.03 -8.08
N VAL A 189 -9.74 -14.01 -7.28
CA VAL A 189 -8.70 -14.07 -6.24
C VAL A 189 -9.30 -13.73 -4.89
N THR A 190 -8.92 -14.46 -3.84
CA THR A 190 -9.17 -14.08 -2.45
C THR A 190 -7.84 -13.93 -1.72
N GLY A 191 -7.58 -12.72 -1.19
CA GLY A 191 -6.52 -12.48 -0.22
C GLY A 191 -7.00 -12.88 1.18
N VAL A 192 -6.31 -13.79 1.85
CA VAL A 192 -6.52 -14.07 3.28
C VAL A 192 -5.38 -13.39 4.04
N LEU A 193 -5.71 -12.36 4.80
CA LEU A 193 -4.78 -11.46 5.47
C LEU A 193 -4.66 -11.87 6.94
N CYS A 194 -3.44 -12.14 7.41
CA CYS A 194 -3.18 -12.48 8.80
C CYS A 194 -2.85 -11.20 9.59
N THR A 195 -3.80 -10.76 10.44
CA THR A 195 -3.66 -9.46 11.13
C THR A 195 -2.53 -9.44 12.15
N GLY A 196 -2.21 -10.57 12.78
CA GLY A 196 -1.03 -10.72 13.64
C GLY A 196 0.32 -10.75 12.89
N ASN A 197 0.30 -10.73 11.55
CA ASN A 197 1.49 -10.52 10.70
C ASN A 197 1.49 -9.13 10.03
N GLY A 198 0.59 -8.22 10.47
CA GLY A 198 0.51 -6.85 9.98
C GLY A 198 -0.22 -6.68 8.64
N SER A 199 -0.94 -7.69 8.16
CA SER A 199 -1.78 -7.62 6.96
C SER A 199 -3.24 -7.39 7.34
N SER A 200 -3.91 -6.38 6.75
CA SER A 200 -5.33 -6.10 7.02
C SER A 200 -6.05 -5.53 5.79
N ILE A 201 -7.39 -5.56 5.81
CA ILE A 201 -8.22 -4.93 4.79
C ILE A 201 -7.95 -3.42 4.75
N ASP A 202 -7.86 -2.76 5.90
CA ASP A 202 -7.57 -1.32 5.98
C ASP A 202 -6.22 -0.97 5.31
N LEU A 203 -5.19 -1.83 5.50
CA LEU A 203 -3.91 -1.65 4.81
C LEU A 203 -4.07 -1.79 3.30
N VAL A 204 -4.85 -2.75 2.82
CA VAL A 204 -5.11 -2.94 1.38
C VAL A 204 -5.87 -1.73 0.83
N GLU A 205 -6.89 -1.23 1.52
CA GLU A 205 -7.64 -0.03 1.12
C GLU A 205 -6.73 1.19 1.03
N MET A 206 -5.89 1.41 2.03
CA MET A 206 -4.89 2.48 2.01
C MET A 206 -3.92 2.35 0.82
N LEU A 207 -3.45 1.13 0.50
CA LEU A 207 -2.56 0.88 -0.64
C LEU A 207 -3.26 1.09 -1.98
N VAL A 208 -4.54 0.75 -2.10
CA VAL A 208 -5.34 1.00 -3.31
C VAL A 208 -5.60 2.48 -3.48
N GLU A 209 -5.93 3.20 -2.41
CA GLU A 209 -6.24 4.63 -2.44
C GLU A 209 -4.99 5.49 -2.68
N SER A 210 -3.93 5.23 -1.93
CA SER A 210 -2.74 6.10 -1.84
C SER A 210 -1.45 5.48 -2.36
N GLY A 211 -1.45 4.16 -2.62
CA GLY A 211 -0.27 3.41 -3.03
C GLY A 211 0.08 3.53 -4.52
N PRO A 212 1.16 2.87 -4.94
CA PRO A 212 1.55 2.77 -6.34
C PRO A 212 0.46 2.19 -7.24
N PRO A 213 0.44 2.54 -8.54
CA PRO A 213 -0.62 2.13 -9.47
C PRO A 213 -0.89 0.62 -9.54
N GLN A 214 0.13 -0.21 -9.29
CA GLN A 214 -0.03 -1.66 -9.28
C GLN A 214 -1.01 -2.15 -8.21
N PHE A 215 -1.17 -1.45 -7.09
CA PHE A 215 -2.13 -1.82 -6.04
C PHE A 215 -3.59 -1.55 -6.45
N ARG A 216 -3.84 -0.74 -7.47
CA ARG A 216 -5.19 -0.54 -8.02
C ARG A 216 -5.80 -1.84 -8.55
N ALA A 217 -4.97 -2.80 -8.96
CA ALA A 217 -5.43 -4.13 -9.37
C ALA A 217 -6.12 -4.90 -8.23
N LEU A 218 -5.86 -4.54 -6.97
CA LEU A 218 -6.52 -5.14 -5.79
C LEU A 218 -7.98 -4.68 -5.64
N ALA A 219 -8.39 -3.60 -6.32
CA ALA A 219 -9.78 -3.14 -6.40
C ALA A 219 -10.56 -3.74 -7.59
N ASP A 220 -10.00 -4.72 -8.30
CA ASP A 220 -10.74 -5.47 -9.32
C ASP A 220 -11.92 -6.22 -8.70
N ALA A 221 -13.09 -6.21 -9.35
CA ALA A 221 -14.30 -6.86 -8.85
C ALA A 221 -14.15 -8.37 -8.60
N ARG A 222 -13.12 -9.00 -9.17
CA ARG A 222 -12.79 -10.42 -8.97
C ARG A 222 -11.94 -10.67 -7.74
N VAL A 223 -11.41 -9.61 -7.10
CA VAL A 223 -10.56 -9.67 -5.91
C VAL A 223 -11.41 -9.38 -4.67
N CYS A 224 -11.27 -10.22 -3.66
CA CYS A 224 -11.87 -9.97 -2.35
C CYS A 224 -10.90 -10.38 -1.23
N PHE A 225 -11.14 -9.90 -0.02
CA PHE A 225 -10.26 -10.10 1.12
C PHE A 225 -11.03 -10.66 2.32
N LEU A 226 -10.37 -11.52 3.07
CA LEU A 226 -10.80 -12.05 4.35
C LEU A 226 -9.67 -11.85 5.36
N GLU A 227 -10.00 -11.58 6.60
CA GLU A 227 -9.02 -11.45 7.67
C GLU A 227 -9.02 -12.67 8.58
N LEU A 228 -7.86 -12.96 9.15
CA LEU A 228 -7.64 -14.03 10.12
C LEU A 228 -6.74 -13.49 11.25
N ALA A 229 -7.24 -13.51 12.50
CA ALA A 229 -6.55 -12.94 13.64
C ALA A 229 -5.41 -13.85 14.14
N THR A 230 -4.33 -13.95 13.37
CA THR A 230 -3.16 -14.79 13.69
C THR A 230 -1.91 -14.29 12.96
N GLY A 231 -0.74 -14.84 13.30
CA GLY A 231 0.52 -14.61 12.58
C GLY A 231 0.59 -15.30 11.22
N HIS A 232 1.78 -15.27 10.62
CA HIS A 232 2.02 -15.75 9.24
C HIS A 232 1.74 -17.24 9.00
N TRP A 233 1.65 -18.05 10.04
CA TRP A 233 1.51 -19.52 9.95
C TRP A 233 0.10 -20.00 10.41
N PRO A 234 -1.01 -19.55 9.76
CA PRO A 234 -2.37 -19.86 10.20
C PRO A 234 -2.69 -21.35 10.21
N MET A 235 -2.04 -22.15 9.37
CA MET A 235 -2.19 -23.60 9.35
C MET A 235 -1.67 -24.29 10.62
N LEU A 236 -0.84 -23.58 11.41
CA LEU A 236 -0.29 -24.07 12.69
C LEU A 236 -0.92 -23.38 13.89
N SER A 237 -1.28 -22.08 13.77
CA SER A 237 -1.81 -21.27 14.87
C SER A 237 -3.33 -21.33 14.97
N ALA A 238 -4.05 -21.37 13.84
CA ALA A 238 -5.51 -21.30 13.78
C ALA A 238 -6.11 -22.23 12.68
N PRO A 239 -5.77 -23.54 12.64
CA PRO A 239 -6.10 -24.41 11.51
C PRO A 239 -7.59 -24.60 11.27
N GLY A 240 -8.41 -24.55 12.33
CA GLY A 240 -9.88 -24.67 12.23
C GLY A 240 -10.50 -23.42 11.63
N GLU A 241 -10.07 -22.23 12.08
CA GLU A 241 -10.52 -20.95 11.53
C GLU A 241 -10.05 -20.79 10.10
N LEU A 242 -8.82 -21.23 9.78
CA LEU A 242 -8.31 -21.23 8.42
C LEU A 242 -9.18 -22.13 7.51
N ALA A 243 -9.56 -23.33 7.94
CA ALA A 243 -10.44 -24.20 7.15
C ALA A 243 -11.80 -23.52 6.85
N ALA A 244 -12.41 -22.88 7.86
CA ALA A 244 -13.65 -22.13 7.68
C ALA A 244 -13.46 -20.93 6.72
N THR A 245 -12.35 -20.20 6.84
CA THR A 245 -12.00 -19.07 5.98
C THR A 245 -11.78 -19.51 4.54
N LEU A 246 -11.12 -20.65 4.30
CA LEU A 246 -10.93 -21.20 2.96
C LEU A 246 -12.25 -21.63 2.30
N LEU A 247 -13.20 -22.16 3.06
CA LEU A 247 -14.55 -22.48 2.56
C LEU A 247 -15.31 -21.20 2.16
N ARG A 248 -15.24 -20.15 2.95
CA ARG A 248 -15.79 -18.83 2.61
C ARG A 248 -15.13 -18.24 1.37
N ALA A 249 -13.81 -18.35 1.28
CA ALA A 249 -13.07 -17.92 0.09
C ALA A 249 -13.55 -18.65 -1.18
N ALA A 250 -13.72 -19.99 -1.10
CA ALA A 250 -14.24 -20.78 -2.21
C ALA A 250 -15.65 -20.35 -2.63
N ALA A 251 -16.50 -19.95 -1.68
CA ALA A 251 -17.83 -19.40 -1.94
C ALA A 251 -17.80 -17.98 -2.55
N GLY A 252 -16.64 -17.35 -2.66
CA GLY A 252 -16.47 -15.98 -3.17
C GLY A 252 -16.87 -14.89 -2.19
N GLU A 253 -16.97 -15.26 -0.91
CA GLU A 253 -17.20 -14.30 0.17
C GLU A 253 -15.93 -13.48 0.45
N GLY A 254 -16.13 -12.28 0.99
CA GLY A 254 -15.05 -11.39 1.41
C GLY A 254 -15.35 -9.95 1.08
N HIS A 255 -14.56 -9.06 1.68
CA HIS A 255 -14.59 -7.63 1.45
C HIS A 255 -13.98 -7.30 0.07
N ARG A 256 -14.64 -6.44 -0.69
CA ARG A 256 -14.13 -5.92 -1.96
C ARG A 256 -13.74 -4.47 -1.78
N VAL A 257 -12.47 -4.19 -2.06
CA VAL A 257 -11.94 -2.84 -2.01
C VAL A 257 -12.46 -2.06 -3.21
N LYS A 258 -12.92 -0.85 -2.99
CA LYS A 258 -13.40 0.03 -4.08
C LYS A 258 -12.20 0.69 -4.76
N ALA A 259 -12.23 0.75 -6.07
CA ALA A 259 -11.27 1.56 -6.82
C ALA A 259 -11.51 3.05 -6.49
N PRO A 260 -10.46 3.86 -6.33
CA PRO A 260 -10.63 5.31 -6.22
C PRO A 260 -11.33 5.82 -7.49
N GLU A 261 -12.39 6.63 -7.32
CA GLU A 261 -13.10 7.20 -8.46
C GLU A 261 -12.15 8.06 -9.31
N ARG A 262 -12.12 7.80 -10.62
CA ARG A 262 -11.44 8.68 -11.56
C ARG A 262 -12.16 10.01 -11.56
N ALA A 263 -11.44 11.09 -11.27
CA ALA A 263 -11.95 12.42 -11.56
C ALA A 263 -12.34 12.48 -13.05
N PRO A 264 -13.51 13.05 -13.42
CA PRO A 264 -13.90 13.17 -14.81
C PRO A 264 -12.81 13.91 -15.59
N GLU A 265 -12.34 13.30 -16.67
CA GLU A 265 -11.41 13.94 -17.61
C GLU A 265 -12.07 15.24 -18.08
N GLY A 266 -11.47 16.38 -17.74
CA GLY A 266 -11.97 17.67 -18.14
C GLY A 266 -12.06 17.71 -19.66
N SER A 267 -13.26 17.99 -20.17
CA SER A 267 -13.48 18.30 -21.58
C SER A 267 -12.51 19.42 -21.97
N ASP A 268 -11.60 19.13 -22.90
CA ASP A 268 -10.80 20.13 -23.59
C ASP A 268 -11.74 21.11 -24.30
N GLU A 269 -12.12 22.17 -23.63
CA GLU A 269 -12.63 23.38 -24.30
C GLU A 269 -11.45 24.00 -25.04
N ARG A 270 -11.37 23.70 -26.33
CA ARG A 270 -10.52 24.43 -27.27
C ARG A 270 -10.97 25.87 -27.26
N ALA A 271 -10.22 26.71 -26.60
CA ALA A 271 -10.32 28.16 -26.78
C ALA A 271 -9.85 28.48 -28.21
N ASP A 272 -10.84 28.69 -29.11
CA ASP A 272 -10.65 29.23 -30.43
C ASP A 272 -10.43 30.75 -30.29
N GLY A 273 -9.18 31.15 -30.31
CA GLY A 273 -8.72 32.53 -30.31
C GLY A 273 -8.54 33.05 -31.73
N SER A 274 -9.64 33.53 -32.36
CA SER A 274 -9.55 34.26 -33.62
C SER A 274 -9.02 35.67 -33.40
N ALA A 275 -7.84 35.95 -33.91
CA ALA A 275 -7.40 37.31 -34.24
C ALA A 275 -7.40 37.46 -35.76
N GLY A 276 -8.21 38.38 -36.25
CA GLY A 276 -8.45 38.58 -37.64
C GLY A 276 -7.35 39.26 -38.42
N GLN A 277 -7.33 39.01 -39.73
CA GLN A 277 -6.92 39.98 -40.74
C GLN A 277 -7.69 39.76 -42.05
N ARG A 278 -8.27 40.85 -42.55
CA ARG A 278 -9.00 40.96 -43.82
C ARG A 278 -8.03 40.90 -45.00
N THR A 279 -8.45 40.27 -46.11
CA THR A 279 -8.30 40.85 -47.47
C THR A 279 -9.25 40.17 -48.46
N ASP A 280 -9.77 40.99 -49.36
CA ASP A 280 -10.76 40.87 -50.41
C ASP A 280 -10.58 39.79 -51.48
N GLY A 281 -11.71 39.39 -52.11
CA GLY A 281 -11.69 39.07 -53.53
C GLY A 281 -12.65 37.99 -54.04
N SER A 282 -13.86 38.44 -54.47
CA SER A 282 -14.66 38.04 -55.65
C SER A 282 -15.10 36.60 -55.91
N ALA A 283 -16.41 36.42 -55.88
CA ALA A 283 -17.33 36.00 -56.98
C ALA A 283 -17.16 34.58 -57.56
N ASP A 284 -18.17 33.74 -57.44
CA ASP A 284 -19.18 33.39 -58.46
C ASP A 284 -20.09 32.23 -57.97
N GLU A 285 -21.37 32.49 -58.07
CA GLU A 285 -22.50 31.51 -58.11
C GLU A 285 -22.62 30.90 -59.53
N PRO A 286 -23.59 30.02 -59.85
CA PRO A 286 -24.62 29.29 -59.13
C PRO A 286 -24.93 27.87 -59.68
N THR A 287 -26.09 27.36 -59.25
CA THR A 287 -27.04 26.37 -59.84
C THR A 287 -27.07 24.99 -59.14
N ASP A 288 -28.14 24.53 -58.67
CA ASP A 288 -29.57 24.31 -58.97
C ASP A 288 -29.88 22.80 -58.79
N GLY A 289 -31.01 22.51 -58.22
CA GLY A 289 -31.74 21.34 -58.60
C GLY A 289 -32.39 20.43 -57.56
N THR A 290 -33.62 20.77 -57.11
CA THR A 290 -34.85 19.93 -57.04
C THR A 290 -34.88 18.73 -56.05
N ALA A 291 -35.73 18.70 -55.07
CA ALA A 291 -37.21 18.55 -54.95
C ALA A 291 -37.71 17.08 -54.91
N GLY A 292 -38.59 16.83 -53.94
CA GLY A 292 -39.53 15.70 -53.90
C GLY A 292 -39.73 15.12 -52.49
N ARG A 293 -40.63 15.54 -51.71
CA ARG A 293 -42.09 15.47 -51.54
C ARG A 293 -42.62 14.15 -50.96
N ARG A 294 -43.16 14.26 -49.70
CA ARG A 294 -44.44 13.74 -49.13
C ARG A 294 -44.73 12.22 -49.19
N THR A 295 -45.33 11.66 -48.11
CA THR A 295 -46.72 11.63 -47.63
C THR A 295 -46.82 10.81 -46.34
N ASP A 296 -47.43 11.26 -45.27
CA ASP A 296 -48.79 11.09 -44.69
C ASP A 296 -49.27 9.66 -44.36
N GLY A 297 -49.89 9.59 -43.15
CA GLY A 297 -50.94 8.62 -42.81
C GLY A 297 -50.83 8.06 -41.40
N SER A 298 -51.37 8.68 -40.40
CA SER A 298 -52.64 8.63 -39.63
C SER A 298 -52.94 7.30 -38.95
N ALA A 299 -53.05 7.41 -37.61
CA ALA A 299 -54.13 7.11 -36.67
C ALA A 299 -54.74 5.71 -36.63
N ASP A 300 -54.81 5.15 -35.39
CA ASP A 300 -56.07 4.89 -34.66
C ASP A 300 -55.80 4.24 -33.30
N GLU A 301 -56.31 4.84 -32.22
CA GLU A 301 -56.76 4.17 -30.99
C GLU A 301 -58.20 3.64 -31.21
N PRO A 302 -58.83 2.76 -30.34
CA PRO A 302 -58.88 2.91 -28.88
C PRO A 302 -59.19 1.66 -28.02
N THR A 303 -59.17 1.87 -26.66
CA THR A 303 -60.01 1.30 -25.57
C THR A 303 -59.79 -0.19 -25.16
N ASP A 304 -59.77 -0.63 -23.94
CA ASP A 304 -60.47 -0.37 -22.67
C ASP A 304 -60.05 -1.36 -21.60
N GLY A 305 -59.93 -0.94 -20.37
CA GLY A 305 -60.44 -1.55 -19.18
C GLY A 305 -59.69 -2.70 -18.48
N THR A 306 -59.10 -2.49 -17.35
CA THR A 306 -59.59 -2.87 -16.01
C THR A 306 -58.54 -2.61 -14.91
N ALA A 307 -59.00 -1.98 -13.85
CA ALA A 307 -58.23 -1.65 -12.64
C ALA A 307 -57.99 -2.84 -11.73
N GLY A 308 -56.75 -2.97 -11.21
CA GLY A 308 -56.41 -3.79 -10.07
C GLY A 308 -55.36 -3.06 -9.20
N PRO A 309 -55.26 -3.25 -7.88
CA PRO A 309 -54.85 -2.25 -6.92
C PRO A 309 -53.35 -1.97 -6.91
N ARG A 310 -53.01 -0.69 -6.79
CA ARG A 310 -51.65 -0.17 -6.59
C ARG A 310 -51.09 -0.65 -5.27
N ALA A 311 -50.00 -1.43 -5.31
CA ALA A 311 -49.07 -1.57 -4.22
C ALA A 311 -48.16 -0.34 -4.21
N ASP A 312 -48.25 0.42 -3.15
CA ASP A 312 -47.42 1.57 -2.82
C ASP A 312 -46.00 1.06 -2.51
N GLY A 313 -45.14 1.09 -3.50
CA GLY A 313 -43.72 0.81 -3.40
C GLY A 313 -42.98 2.14 -3.45
N SER A 314 -42.88 2.82 -2.31
CA SER A 314 -41.93 3.91 -2.14
C SER A 314 -40.51 3.32 -2.27
N VAL A 315 -39.94 3.42 -3.46
CA VAL A 315 -38.52 3.24 -3.69
C VAL A 315 -37.83 4.41 -2.99
N ASP A 316 -37.17 4.08 -1.89
CA ASP A 316 -36.31 5.00 -1.13
C ASP A 316 -35.14 5.40 -2.06
N GLU A 317 -35.34 6.46 -2.85
CA GLU A 317 -34.29 7.16 -3.58
C GLU A 317 -33.40 7.89 -2.56
N ARG A 318 -32.66 7.15 -1.74
CA ARG A 318 -31.45 7.68 -1.15
C ARG A 318 -30.40 7.65 -2.25
N ALA A 319 -30.30 8.79 -2.96
CA ALA A 319 -29.15 9.12 -3.77
C ALA A 319 -27.88 8.76 -2.95
N HIS A 320 -27.10 7.82 -3.46
CA HIS A 320 -25.73 7.59 -3.00
C HIS A 320 -24.96 8.87 -3.36
N ALA A 321 -24.84 9.79 -2.40
CA ALA A 321 -23.86 10.86 -2.50
C ALA A 321 -22.50 10.16 -2.62
N ALA A 322 -21.79 10.38 -3.73
CA ALA A 322 -20.44 9.87 -3.92
C ALA A 322 -19.60 10.34 -2.73
N GLU A 323 -19.03 9.40 -1.95
CA GLU A 323 -18.14 9.73 -0.85
C GLU A 323 -16.91 10.46 -1.40
N VAL A 324 -16.65 11.65 -0.86
CA VAL A 324 -15.48 12.46 -1.25
C VAL A 324 -14.21 11.68 -0.87
N PRO A 325 -13.28 11.44 -1.80
CA PRO A 325 -12.02 10.76 -1.49
C PRO A 325 -11.28 11.42 -0.32
N THR A 326 -10.71 10.62 0.58
CA THR A 326 -10.08 11.11 1.84
C THR A 326 -9.08 12.25 1.62
N HIS A 327 -8.28 12.19 0.56
CA HIS A 327 -7.31 13.24 0.25
C HIS A 327 -7.90 14.57 -0.25
N LEU A 328 -9.21 14.61 -0.52
CA LEU A 328 -9.96 15.80 -0.89
C LEU A 328 -10.80 16.35 0.27
N LEU A 329 -10.84 15.64 1.41
CA LEU A 329 -11.53 16.14 2.59
C LEU A 329 -10.86 17.43 3.09
N PRO A 330 -11.64 18.37 3.64
CA PRO A 330 -11.11 19.60 4.15
C PRO A 330 -10.17 19.36 5.33
N PHE A 331 -9.13 20.17 5.45
CA PHE A 331 -8.28 20.19 6.62
C PHE A 331 -9.09 20.57 7.87
N LEU A 332 -8.84 19.90 8.97
CA LEU A 332 -9.66 20.04 10.20
C LEU A 332 -9.61 21.44 10.86
N LEU A 333 -8.56 22.24 10.58
CA LEU A 333 -8.51 23.64 10.96
C LEU A 333 -8.90 24.50 9.75
N ASP A 334 -9.37 25.72 10.02
CA ASP A 334 -9.71 26.71 8.99
C ASP A 334 -8.76 27.92 9.10
N PRO A 335 -7.48 27.76 8.70
CA PRO A 335 -6.53 28.86 8.73
C PRO A 335 -6.87 29.90 7.64
N PRO A 336 -6.60 31.20 7.89
CA PRO A 336 -6.81 32.23 6.88
C PRO A 336 -5.98 31.96 5.61
N GLU A 337 -6.45 32.48 4.48
CA GLU A 337 -5.68 32.46 3.24
C GLU A 337 -4.33 33.15 3.45
N ALA A 338 -3.30 32.60 2.81
CA ALA A 338 -1.95 33.13 2.86
C ALA A 338 -1.37 33.26 1.44
N PRO A 339 -0.57 34.30 1.17
CA PRO A 339 0.15 34.41 -0.11
C PRO A 339 0.96 33.13 -0.36
N ARG A 340 0.77 32.55 -1.56
CA ARG A 340 1.44 31.30 -1.96
C ARG A 340 2.28 31.52 -3.20
N GLU A 341 3.54 31.13 -3.14
CA GLU A 341 4.46 31.20 -4.28
C GLU A 341 5.01 29.83 -4.64
N ARG A 342 4.86 29.46 -5.91
CA ARG A 342 5.34 28.18 -6.44
C ARG A 342 6.73 28.31 -7.05
N ARG A 343 7.67 27.46 -6.61
CA ARG A 343 9.03 27.36 -7.13
C ARG A 343 9.42 25.89 -7.36
N GLY A 344 9.31 25.43 -8.60
CA GLY A 344 9.57 24.03 -8.91
C GLY A 344 8.65 23.09 -8.13
N ARG A 345 9.25 22.24 -7.27
CA ARG A 345 8.53 21.27 -6.42
C ARG A 345 8.09 21.84 -5.08
N VAL A 346 8.36 23.11 -4.80
CA VAL A 346 8.14 23.76 -3.52
C VAL A 346 7.09 24.85 -3.67
N ASP A 347 6.18 24.95 -2.72
CA ASP A 347 5.31 26.10 -2.55
C ASP A 347 5.59 26.74 -1.18
N LEU A 348 5.82 28.06 -1.18
CA LEU A 348 6.00 28.84 0.04
C LEU A 348 4.68 29.54 0.38
N HIS A 349 4.15 29.27 1.56
CA HIS A 349 3.03 29.99 2.16
C HIS A 349 3.61 31.06 3.09
N LEU A 350 3.40 32.32 2.74
CA LEU A 350 4.07 33.43 3.39
C LEU A 350 3.17 34.05 4.45
N PRO A 351 3.71 34.42 5.61
CA PRO A 351 3.00 35.31 6.55
C PRO A 351 2.65 36.64 5.87
N ASP A 352 1.64 37.33 6.40
CA ASP A 352 1.28 38.65 5.92
C ASP A 352 2.47 39.62 5.91
N ALA A 353 2.50 40.55 4.96
CA ALA A 353 3.60 41.48 4.77
C ALA A 353 3.93 42.30 6.04
N ASP A 354 2.89 42.68 6.80
CA ASP A 354 3.04 43.40 8.08
C ASP A 354 3.72 42.53 9.15
N VAL A 355 3.45 41.21 9.13
CA VAL A 355 4.09 40.23 10.02
C VAL A 355 5.53 39.97 9.59
N LEU A 356 5.82 39.94 8.29
CA LEU A 356 7.18 39.76 7.77
C LEU A 356 8.08 40.91 8.23
N GLY A 357 7.60 42.17 8.23
CA GLY A 357 8.36 43.33 8.71
C GLY A 357 9.75 43.46 8.09
N GLY A 358 9.98 42.89 6.92
CA GLY A 358 11.25 42.87 6.19
C GLY A 358 12.35 41.96 6.80
N ARG A 359 12.04 41.12 7.80
CA ARG A 359 13.00 40.20 8.42
C ARG A 359 12.75 38.76 7.98
N PRO A 360 13.82 37.96 7.74
CA PRO A 360 13.68 36.53 7.48
C PRO A 360 12.93 35.81 8.62
N ARG A 361 12.10 34.83 8.28
CA ARG A 361 11.28 34.04 9.22
C ARG A 361 11.71 32.60 9.23
N PRO A 362 11.62 31.90 10.38
CA PRO A 362 11.79 30.45 10.41
C PRO A 362 10.83 29.76 9.43
N ALA A 363 11.16 28.56 8.99
CA ALA A 363 10.32 27.79 8.08
C ALA A 363 10.00 26.40 8.63
N VAL A 364 8.82 25.90 8.26
CA VAL A 364 8.39 24.50 8.46
C VAL A 364 8.15 23.88 7.11
N VAL A 365 8.89 22.80 6.79
CA VAL A 365 8.76 22.06 5.53
C VAL A 365 7.91 20.82 5.78
N PHE A 366 6.74 20.76 5.17
CA PHE A 366 5.79 19.66 5.25
C PHE A 366 6.06 18.64 4.15
N VAL A 367 6.41 17.42 4.55
CA VAL A 367 6.85 16.32 3.67
C VAL A 367 5.79 15.23 3.68
N HIS A 368 5.10 15.05 2.55
CA HIS A 368 4.00 14.09 2.44
C HIS A 368 4.47 12.63 2.51
N GLY A 369 3.54 11.74 2.83
CA GLY A 369 3.74 10.29 2.72
C GLY A 369 3.67 9.79 1.27
N GLY A 370 3.60 8.50 1.10
CA GLY A 370 3.52 7.83 -0.19
C GLY A 370 3.71 6.33 -0.05
N PRO A 371 3.91 5.61 -1.14
CA PRO A 371 4.04 6.07 -2.54
C PRO A 371 2.77 6.67 -3.14
N ILE A 372 2.93 7.76 -3.89
CA ILE A 372 1.83 8.48 -4.57
C ILE A 372 1.95 8.29 -6.09
N ALA A 373 0.86 7.93 -6.74
CA ALA A 373 0.83 7.80 -8.19
C ALA A 373 1.22 9.12 -8.89
N PRO A 374 2.06 9.10 -9.94
CA PRO A 374 2.55 10.33 -10.59
C PRO A 374 1.46 11.15 -11.28
N ASP A 375 0.35 10.51 -11.62
CA ASP A 375 -0.84 11.11 -12.24
C ASP A 375 -1.90 11.58 -11.25
N ARG A 376 -1.70 11.38 -9.94
CA ARG A 376 -2.65 11.82 -8.90
C ARG A 376 -2.84 13.33 -8.93
N ARG A 377 -4.12 13.76 -8.91
CA ARG A 377 -4.50 15.16 -8.80
C ARG A 377 -5.61 15.34 -7.75
N PRO A 378 -5.56 16.39 -6.95
CA PRO A 378 -4.42 17.32 -6.79
C PRO A 378 -3.15 16.59 -6.34
N THR A 379 -1.97 17.16 -6.60
CA THR A 379 -0.72 16.67 -6.02
C THR A 379 -0.73 16.89 -4.51
N PRO A 380 0.10 16.21 -3.69
CA PRO A 380 0.08 16.40 -2.26
C PRO A 380 0.15 17.86 -1.81
N ARG A 381 1.04 18.67 -2.37
CA ARG A 381 1.15 20.11 -2.04
C ARG A 381 -0.08 20.94 -2.40
N ASP A 382 -0.94 20.45 -3.30
CA ASP A 382 -2.19 21.09 -3.72
C ASP A 382 -3.41 20.49 -2.99
N SER A 383 -3.23 19.46 -2.15
CA SER A 383 -4.31 18.86 -1.38
C SER A 383 -4.72 19.72 -0.19
N PRO A 384 -5.99 19.63 0.25
CA PRO A 384 -6.50 20.43 1.37
C PRO A 384 -5.65 20.31 2.64
N LEU A 385 -5.13 19.11 2.95
CA LEU A 385 -4.28 18.87 4.11
C LEU A 385 -3.03 19.75 4.10
N PHE A 386 -2.24 19.68 3.02
CA PHE A 386 -0.96 20.38 2.96
C PHE A 386 -1.14 21.89 2.72
N LEU A 387 -2.17 22.30 1.96
CA LEU A 387 -2.58 23.71 1.89
C LEU A 387 -2.95 24.25 3.27
N GLY A 388 -3.71 23.46 4.05
CA GLY A 388 -4.09 23.80 5.41
C GLY A 388 -2.89 23.99 6.33
N TYR A 389 -1.97 23.04 6.35
CA TYR A 389 -0.74 23.14 7.16
C TYR A 389 0.14 24.33 6.75
N GLY A 390 0.32 24.55 5.43
CA GLY A 390 1.07 25.68 4.92
C GLY A 390 0.50 27.03 5.36
N ARG A 391 -0.81 27.22 5.21
CA ARG A 391 -1.56 28.42 5.64
C ARG A 391 -1.52 28.57 7.17
N TYR A 392 -1.69 27.47 7.91
CA TYR A 392 -1.66 27.51 9.37
C TYR A 392 -0.29 27.95 9.90
N ALA A 393 0.80 27.45 9.34
CA ALA A 393 2.14 27.91 9.67
C ALA A 393 2.32 29.42 9.35
N ALA A 394 1.86 29.86 8.18
CA ALA A 394 1.91 31.27 7.76
C ALA A 394 1.13 32.20 8.72
N SER A 395 -0.07 31.79 9.15
CA SER A 395 -0.89 32.55 10.10
C SER A 395 -0.22 32.72 11.48
N LEU A 396 0.73 31.82 11.82
CA LEU A 396 1.50 31.87 13.06
C LEU A 396 2.87 32.58 12.92
N GLY A 397 3.11 33.22 11.75
CA GLY A 397 4.25 34.07 11.49
C GLY A 397 5.54 33.36 11.09
N VAL A 398 5.46 32.10 10.62
CA VAL A 398 6.57 31.34 10.02
C VAL A 398 6.25 31.00 8.57
N VAL A 399 7.27 30.76 7.75
CA VAL A 399 7.03 30.33 6.36
C VAL A 399 6.60 28.87 6.36
N GLY A 400 5.37 28.60 5.91
CA GLY A 400 4.91 27.24 5.65
C GLY A 400 5.38 26.78 4.27
N VAL A 401 5.97 25.60 4.19
CA VAL A 401 6.51 25.08 2.94
C VAL A 401 5.91 23.72 2.66
N THR A 402 5.30 23.56 1.48
CA THR A 402 4.79 22.25 1.03
C THR A 402 5.61 21.76 -0.16
N VAL A 403 5.92 20.46 -0.18
CA VAL A 403 6.83 19.86 -1.15
C VAL A 403 6.16 18.70 -1.86
N ASP A 404 6.35 18.59 -3.17
CA ASP A 404 6.10 17.34 -3.92
C ASP A 404 7.43 16.64 -4.18
N HIS A 405 7.54 15.37 -3.79
CA HIS A 405 8.68 14.52 -4.11
C HIS A 405 8.23 13.28 -4.91
N ARG A 406 9.17 12.65 -5.61
CA ARG A 406 8.90 11.54 -6.55
C ARG A 406 8.90 10.17 -5.86
N LEU A 407 8.28 10.04 -4.71
CA LEU A 407 8.01 8.74 -4.09
C LEU A 407 6.80 8.11 -4.78
N HIS A 408 7.01 7.48 -5.93
CA HIS A 408 5.97 6.82 -6.72
C HIS A 408 5.95 5.30 -6.53
N GLY A 409 7.01 4.73 -5.95
CA GLY A 409 7.15 3.32 -5.62
C GLY A 409 8.10 3.13 -4.44
N LEU A 410 8.11 1.93 -3.86
CA LEU A 410 8.96 1.62 -2.69
C LEU A 410 10.47 1.74 -2.98
N ALA A 411 10.87 1.59 -4.24
CA ALA A 411 12.26 1.78 -4.67
C ALA A 411 12.65 3.25 -4.90
N ASP A 412 11.69 4.19 -4.82
CA ASP A 412 11.94 5.60 -5.12
C ASP A 412 12.35 6.44 -3.88
N TYR A 413 12.51 5.84 -2.71
CA TYR A 413 12.95 6.58 -1.51
C TYR A 413 14.26 7.35 -1.72
N PRO A 414 15.31 6.83 -2.41
CA PRO A 414 16.51 7.61 -2.71
C PRO A 414 16.20 8.86 -3.52
N ARG A 415 15.36 8.74 -4.54
CA ARG A 415 14.95 9.87 -5.39
C ARG A 415 14.11 10.90 -4.61
N ALA A 416 13.22 10.42 -3.71
CA ALA A 416 12.44 11.30 -2.85
C ALA A 416 13.33 12.06 -1.84
N ALA A 417 14.37 11.41 -1.32
CA ALA A 417 15.35 12.04 -0.44
C ALA A 417 16.18 13.13 -1.18
N GLU A 418 16.58 12.88 -2.44
CA GLU A 418 17.23 13.88 -3.29
C GLU A 418 16.30 15.07 -3.55
N ASP A 419 15.02 14.83 -3.91
CA ASP A 419 14.02 15.87 -4.12
C ASP A 419 13.79 16.71 -2.87
N LEU A 420 13.77 16.06 -1.70
CA LEU A 420 13.63 16.77 -0.41
C LEU A 420 14.86 17.60 -0.09
N ALA A 421 16.06 17.08 -0.30
CA ALA A 421 17.31 17.81 -0.08
C ALA A 421 17.40 19.05 -0.99
N GLU A 422 17.02 18.93 -2.27
CA GLU A 422 16.93 20.04 -3.21
C GLU A 422 15.90 21.08 -2.74
N ALA A 423 14.70 20.63 -2.32
CA ALA A 423 13.65 21.50 -1.80
C ALA A 423 14.11 22.29 -0.57
N VAL A 424 14.75 21.64 0.38
CA VAL A 424 15.32 22.30 1.58
C VAL A 424 16.40 23.32 1.19
N GLY A 425 17.24 22.99 0.22
CA GLY A 425 18.24 23.93 -0.32
C GLY A 425 17.60 25.20 -0.89
N LEU A 426 16.53 25.05 -1.70
CA LEU A 426 15.77 26.17 -2.27
C LEU A 426 15.11 27.03 -1.19
N VAL A 427 14.52 26.39 -0.18
CA VAL A 427 13.87 27.07 0.94
C VAL A 427 14.88 27.90 1.74
N ARG A 428 16.02 27.32 2.09
CA ARG A 428 17.06 28.00 2.87
C ARG A 428 17.74 29.14 2.13
N ALA A 429 17.74 29.10 0.80
CA ALA A 429 18.29 30.17 -0.05
C ALA A 429 17.30 31.34 -0.27
N ASP A 430 16.03 31.21 0.13
CA ASP A 430 15.05 32.29 -0.01
C ASP A 430 15.34 33.41 1.01
N PRO A 431 15.47 34.67 0.58
CA PRO A 431 15.83 35.80 1.47
C PRO A 431 14.79 36.10 2.55
N ARG A 432 13.57 35.58 2.43
CA ARG A 432 12.49 35.72 3.43
C ARG A 432 12.52 34.64 4.50
N VAL A 433 13.31 33.57 4.26
CA VAL A 433 13.48 32.44 5.17
C VAL A 433 14.76 32.63 5.99
N ASP A 434 14.65 32.45 7.28
CA ASP A 434 15.82 32.28 8.14
C ASP A 434 16.35 30.84 7.97
N GLY A 435 17.33 30.70 7.09
CA GLY A 435 17.89 29.41 6.69
C GLY A 435 18.57 28.63 7.82
N ASP A 436 18.79 29.24 8.99
CA ASP A 436 19.35 28.59 10.18
C ASP A 436 18.28 28.15 11.19
N ARG A 437 17.00 28.37 10.87
CA ARG A 437 15.86 27.98 11.69
C ARG A 437 14.77 27.30 10.86
N VAL A 438 15.02 26.05 10.50
CA VAL A 438 14.09 25.23 9.71
C VAL A 438 13.69 23.98 10.49
N ALA A 439 12.41 23.60 10.41
CA ALA A 439 11.88 22.34 10.87
C ALA A 439 11.41 21.49 9.68
N LEU A 440 11.59 20.18 9.76
CA LEU A 440 11.06 19.22 8.80
C LEU A 440 9.91 18.44 9.45
N TRP A 441 8.75 18.38 8.79
CA TRP A 441 7.56 17.73 9.32
C TRP A 441 7.09 16.63 8.35
N PHE A 442 7.23 15.39 8.76
CA PHE A 442 6.95 14.22 7.95
C PHE A 442 5.56 13.65 8.27
N PHE A 443 4.90 13.08 7.26
CA PHE A 443 3.59 12.47 7.39
C PHE A 443 3.63 11.01 6.94
N SER A 444 2.99 10.12 7.72
CA SER A 444 2.80 8.73 7.31
C SER A 444 4.14 8.08 6.91
N THR A 445 4.18 7.42 5.79
CA THR A 445 5.38 6.75 5.23
C THR A 445 6.49 7.70 4.79
N GLY A 446 6.19 9.00 4.68
CA GLY A 446 7.21 10.04 4.56
C GLY A 446 8.17 10.07 5.77
N GLY A 447 7.75 9.51 6.90
CA GLY A 447 8.59 9.33 8.09
C GLY A 447 9.91 8.61 7.82
N LEU A 448 9.96 7.69 6.84
CA LEU A 448 11.21 7.02 6.45
C LEU A 448 12.27 7.98 5.90
N LEU A 449 11.86 9.10 5.28
CA LEU A 449 12.76 10.14 4.77
C LEU A 449 13.44 10.94 5.89
N ALA A 450 12.99 10.79 7.15
CA ALA A 450 13.63 11.43 8.29
C ALA A 450 15.00 10.80 8.63
N ALA A 451 15.28 9.58 8.15
CA ALA A 451 16.48 8.83 8.52
C ALA A 451 17.79 9.61 8.28
N ASP A 452 17.98 10.17 7.08
CA ASP A 452 19.20 10.91 6.72
C ASP A 452 19.39 12.16 7.63
N TRP A 453 18.29 12.81 8.02
CA TRP A 453 18.29 14.01 8.87
C TRP A 453 18.50 13.71 10.35
N LEU A 454 18.10 12.51 10.80
CA LEU A 454 18.31 12.05 12.16
C LEU A 454 19.70 11.42 12.35
N ALA A 455 20.24 10.76 11.31
CA ALA A 455 21.57 10.17 11.35
C ALA A 455 22.68 11.25 11.48
N ALA A 456 22.53 12.36 10.78
CA ALA A 456 23.51 13.45 10.76
C ALA A 456 22.78 14.82 10.73
N PRO A 457 22.22 15.27 11.86
CA PRO A 457 21.42 16.49 11.90
C PRO A 457 22.27 17.73 11.62
N PRO A 458 21.95 18.51 10.58
CA PRO A 458 22.68 19.74 10.31
C PRO A 458 22.31 20.84 11.32
N PRO A 459 23.19 21.78 11.62
CA PRO A 459 23.02 22.77 12.71
C PRO A 459 21.83 23.73 12.50
N TRP A 460 21.34 23.87 11.28
CA TRP A 460 20.17 24.69 10.95
C TRP A 460 18.83 23.97 11.21
N LEU A 461 18.84 22.64 11.35
CA LEU A 461 17.64 21.83 11.62
C LEU A 461 17.28 21.93 13.10
N ARG A 462 16.19 22.62 13.41
CA ARG A 462 15.80 22.94 14.79
C ARG A 462 14.93 21.86 15.43
N CYS A 463 14.18 21.12 14.65
CA CYS A 463 13.47 19.91 15.07
C CYS A 463 13.01 19.09 13.86
N VAL A 464 12.76 17.82 14.09
CA VAL A 464 11.98 16.94 13.23
C VAL A 464 10.60 16.80 13.84
N ALA A 465 9.54 16.96 13.04
CA ALA A 465 8.18 16.63 13.45
C ALA A 465 7.66 15.48 12.61
N ALA A 466 6.75 14.67 13.15
CA ALA A 466 6.14 13.56 12.41
C ALA A 466 4.72 13.29 12.90
N ASN A 467 3.78 13.08 11.96
CA ASN A 467 2.41 12.68 12.25
C ASN A 467 2.19 11.24 11.78
N TYR A 468 1.73 10.37 12.70
CA TYR A 468 1.46 8.94 12.44
C TYR A 468 2.48 8.30 11.48
N PRO A 469 3.79 8.48 11.76
CA PRO A 469 4.83 8.07 10.82
C PRO A 469 5.03 6.56 10.78
N ALA A 470 5.51 6.04 9.61
CA ALA A 470 6.32 4.84 9.59
C ALA A 470 7.79 5.24 9.84
N PHE A 471 8.43 4.68 10.86
CA PHE A 471 9.85 4.88 11.15
C PHE A 471 10.73 3.68 10.80
N ALA A 472 10.10 2.63 10.26
CA ALA A 472 10.74 1.50 9.59
C ALA A 472 9.86 1.05 8.43
N PRO A 473 10.40 0.41 7.38
CA PRO A 473 9.59 -0.20 6.34
C PRO A 473 8.58 -1.19 6.93
N LEU A 474 7.33 -1.09 6.50
CA LEU A 474 6.27 -1.98 6.98
C LEU A 474 6.51 -3.43 6.51
N PRO A 475 5.92 -4.42 7.19
CA PRO A 475 5.99 -5.82 6.77
C PRO A 475 5.62 -5.98 5.29
N GLY A 476 6.41 -6.75 4.53
CA GLY A 476 6.20 -6.92 3.09
C GLY A 476 6.71 -5.78 2.19
N TRP A 477 7.23 -4.68 2.73
CA TRP A 477 7.82 -3.58 1.96
C TRP A 477 9.23 -3.91 1.48
N GLY A 478 9.35 -4.88 0.57
CA GLY A 478 10.60 -5.15 -0.14
C GLY A 478 10.97 -4.02 -1.10
N GLY A 479 12.26 -3.69 -1.18
CA GLY A 479 12.78 -2.69 -2.12
C GLY A 479 13.05 -1.30 -1.53
N VAL A 480 12.70 -1.04 -0.27
CA VAL A 480 13.18 0.14 0.46
C VAL A 480 14.65 -0.10 0.86
N GLU A 481 15.54 0.83 0.52
CA GLU A 481 16.95 0.75 0.94
C GLU A 481 17.09 0.75 2.46
N ALA A 482 18.07 0.01 2.99
CA ALA A 482 18.29 -0.16 4.43
C ALA A 482 18.49 1.16 5.20
N ARG A 483 19.03 2.21 4.55
CA ARG A 483 19.26 3.51 5.19
C ARG A 483 17.96 4.25 5.57
N PHE A 484 16.81 3.92 4.94
CA PHE A 484 15.53 4.55 5.24
C PHE A 484 14.81 3.85 6.41
N ARG A 485 15.48 3.79 7.55
CA ARG A 485 15.00 3.21 8.80
C ARG A 485 15.36 4.13 9.96
N PRO A 486 14.56 5.18 10.24
CA PRO A 486 14.80 6.09 11.33
C PRO A 486 15.12 5.42 12.68
N VAL A 487 14.50 4.27 12.96
CA VAL A 487 14.76 3.48 14.17
C VAL A 487 16.23 3.07 14.29
N ASP A 488 16.86 2.65 13.16
CA ASP A 488 18.19 2.05 13.15
C ASP A 488 19.33 3.09 13.08
N VAL A 489 19.01 4.34 12.73
CA VAL A 489 20.02 5.41 12.55
C VAL A 489 20.18 6.32 13.76
N LEU A 490 19.35 6.14 14.80
CA LEU A 490 19.47 6.93 16.03
C LEU A 490 20.78 6.64 16.74
N GLY A 491 21.50 7.71 17.09
CA GLY A 491 22.77 7.64 17.79
C GLY A 491 23.02 8.93 18.60
N PRO A 492 24.21 9.10 19.18
CA PRO A 492 24.54 10.28 19.99
C PRO A 492 24.35 11.62 19.27
N GLU A 493 24.57 11.65 17.95
CA GLU A 493 24.39 12.85 17.12
C GLU A 493 22.91 13.22 16.97
N SER A 494 22.00 12.24 16.97
CA SER A 494 20.55 12.44 16.85
C SER A 494 19.99 13.20 18.07
N ALA A 495 20.64 13.13 19.22
CA ALA A 495 20.27 13.89 20.42
C ALA A 495 20.35 15.42 20.24
N ALA A 496 21.04 15.89 19.20
CA ALA A 496 21.14 17.31 18.88
C ALA A 496 19.85 17.91 18.29
N VAL A 497 18.94 17.08 17.79
CA VAL A 497 17.68 17.52 17.18
C VAL A 497 16.47 16.91 17.90
N PRO A 498 15.63 17.72 18.58
CA PRO A 498 14.43 17.21 19.23
C PRO A 498 13.38 16.77 18.20
N VAL A 499 12.57 15.78 18.59
CA VAL A 499 11.48 15.25 17.77
C VAL A 499 10.12 15.64 18.36
N VAL A 500 9.18 16.09 17.53
CA VAL A 500 7.77 16.29 17.87
C VAL A 500 6.97 15.20 17.19
N LEU A 501 6.43 14.25 17.94
CA LEU A 501 5.77 13.07 17.41
C LEU A 501 4.28 13.06 17.73
N THR A 502 3.42 13.07 16.71
CA THR A 502 1.97 12.89 16.87
C THR A 502 1.61 11.44 16.57
N ARG A 503 1.07 10.75 17.58
CA ARG A 503 0.69 9.33 17.52
C ARG A 503 -0.82 9.19 17.50
N ALA A 504 -1.34 8.50 16.46
CA ALA A 504 -2.75 8.10 16.40
C ALA A 504 -2.97 6.87 17.27
N GLY A 505 -4.01 6.89 18.12
CA GLY A 505 -4.26 5.79 19.06
C GLY A 505 -5.02 4.61 18.44
N ARG A 506 -5.66 4.83 17.27
CA ARG A 506 -6.31 3.81 16.47
C ARG A 506 -5.53 3.55 15.18
N GLU A 507 -4.21 3.63 15.30
CA GLU A 507 -3.29 3.40 14.20
C GLU A 507 -3.24 1.91 13.84
N HIS A 508 -2.93 1.64 12.56
CA HIS A 508 -2.66 0.28 12.12
C HIS A 508 -1.48 -0.32 12.92
N PRO A 509 -1.59 -1.57 13.43
CA PRO A 509 -0.55 -2.16 14.30
C PRO A 509 0.87 -2.13 13.73
N ALA A 510 1.03 -2.30 12.41
CA ALA A 510 2.34 -2.25 11.78
C ALA A 510 3.00 -0.87 11.84
N PHE A 511 2.22 0.22 11.72
CA PHE A 511 2.72 1.59 11.94
C PHE A 511 3.00 1.84 13.42
N ALA A 512 2.05 1.46 14.29
CA ALA A 512 2.19 1.63 15.73
C ALA A 512 3.45 0.94 16.28
N ALA A 513 3.79 -0.25 15.77
CA ALA A 513 5.00 -0.97 16.12
C ALA A 513 6.26 -0.14 15.74
N THR A 514 6.34 0.41 14.53
CA THR A 514 7.51 1.22 14.13
C THR A 514 7.66 2.50 14.95
N VAL A 515 6.54 3.07 15.40
CA VAL A 515 6.54 4.23 16.30
C VAL A 515 7.04 3.84 17.69
N GLN A 516 6.62 2.68 18.22
CA GLN A 516 7.09 2.22 19.52
C GLN A 516 8.60 1.89 19.49
N ASP A 517 9.06 1.16 18.46
CA ASP A 517 10.49 0.87 18.27
C ASP A 517 11.33 2.15 18.21
N PHE A 518 10.81 3.20 17.53
CA PHE A 518 11.47 4.50 17.48
C PHE A 518 11.54 5.18 18.84
N LEU A 519 10.46 5.14 19.62
CA LEU A 519 10.42 5.73 20.96
C LEU A 519 11.42 5.05 21.89
N ASP A 520 11.54 3.73 21.82
CA ASP A 520 12.49 2.94 22.61
C ASP A 520 13.93 3.28 22.21
N ALA A 521 14.23 3.30 20.90
CA ALA A 521 15.55 3.69 20.40
C ALA A 521 15.89 5.16 20.72
N ALA A 522 14.92 6.08 20.67
CA ALA A 522 15.10 7.49 21.05
C ALA A 522 15.46 7.62 22.53
N ALA A 523 14.79 6.87 23.40
CA ALA A 523 15.08 6.87 24.84
C ALA A 523 16.50 6.32 25.13
N GLU A 524 16.91 5.25 24.43
CA GLU A 524 18.24 4.66 24.56
C GLU A 524 19.36 5.61 24.11
N ASN A 525 19.09 6.43 23.08
CA ASN A 525 20.08 7.35 22.50
C ASN A 525 19.94 8.80 23.01
N GLY A 526 19.08 9.05 23.99
CA GLY A 526 18.92 10.38 24.61
C GLY A 526 18.29 11.42 23.68
N VAL A 527 17.52 11.01 22.67
CA VAL A 527 16.78 11.90 21.78
C VAL A 527 15.55 12.42 22.51
N GLU A 528 15.39 13.74 22.57
CA GLU A 528 14.21 14.36 23.17
C GLU A 528 12.98 14.20 22.27
N VAL A 529 11.93 13.52 22.74
CA VAL A 529 10.66 13.35 22.01
C VAL A 529 9.53 14.04 22.78
N ASP A 530 8.89 15.05 22.14
CA ASP A 530 7.62 15.67 22.61
C ASP A 530 6.46 14.88 21.96
N LEU A 531 5.89 13.93 22.72
CA LEU A 531 4.82 13.05 22.24
C LEU A 531 3.45 13.73 22.38
N VAL A 532 2.72 13.76 21.27
CA VAL A 532 1.33 14.24 21.18
C VAL A 532 0.42 13.06 20.84
N ASP A 533 -0.34 12.57 21.82
CA ASP A 533 -1.28 11.48 21.61
C ASP A 533 -2.63 11.96 21.11
N VAL A 534 -3.20 11.22 20.15
CA VAL A 534 -4.58 11.34 19.64
C VAL A 534 -5.28 10.00 19.86
N PRO A 535 -5.76 9.70 21.11
CA PRO A 535 -6.15 8.34 21.50
C PRO A 535 -7.25 7.70 20.64
N LEU A 536 -8.14 8.51 20.06
CA LEU A 536 -9.24 8.06 19.19
C LEU A 536 -9.00 8.37 17.71
N GLY A 537 -7.86 8.95 17.36
CA GLY A 537 -7.52 9.29 15.98
C GLY A 537 -7.04 8.06 15.20
N HIS A 538 -7.47 7.96 13.94
CA HIS A 538 -6.98 7.00 12.96
C HIS A 538 -5.79 7.58 12.18
N HIS A 539 -5.22 6.79 11.30
CA HIS A 539 -4.22 7.28 10.34
C HIS A 539 -4.80 8.41 9.47
N GLY A 540 -4.11 9.56 9.40
CA GLY A 540 -4.65 10.74 8.69
C GLY A 540 -5.82 11.42 9.42
N PHE A 541 -5.84 11.38 10.74
CA PHE A 541 -6.91 11.91 11.61
C PHE A 541 -7.29 13.38 11.30
N GLU A 542 -6.41 14.15 10.70
CA GLU A 542 -6.69 15.53 10.28
C GLU A 542 -7.75 15.63 9.18
N LEU A 543 -7.99 14.54 8.47
CA LEU A 543 -8.99 14.44 7.40
C LEU A 543 -10.16 13.55 7.84
N THR A 544 -9.88 12.47 8.58
CA THR A 544 -10.84 11.41 8.88
C THR A 544 -11.57 11.61 10.20
N ASP A 545 -10.93 12.28 11.18
CA ASP A 545 -11.47 12.45 12.54
C ASP A 545 -11.52 13.94 12.94
N PRO A 546 -12.43 14.76 12.37
CA PRO A 546 -12.50 16.21 12.62
C PRO A 546 -13.07 16.53 14.01
N THR A 547 -12.43 15.99 15.06
CA THR A 547 -12.82 16.18 16.47
C THR A 547 -12.05 17.34 17.12
N ASP A 548 -12.55 17.84 18.26
CA ASP A 548 -11.84 18.85 19.05
C ASP A 548 -10.51 18.31 19.58
N ALA A 549 -10.42 17.02 19.89
CA ALA A 549 -9.18 16.37 20.30
C ALA A 549 -8.14 16.37 19.18
N SER A 550 -8.56 16.07 17.96
CA SER A 550 -7.69 16.14 16.75
C SER A 550 -7.21 17.56 16.48
N ARG A 551 -8.11 18.56 16.58
CA ARG A 551 -7.75 19.99 16.45
C ARG A 551 -6.71 20.41 17.50
N ALA A 552 -6.97 20.08 18.77
CA ALA A 552 -6.05 20.40 19.86
C ALA A 552 -4.67 19.72 19.69
N ALA A 553 -4.64 18.51 19.13
CA ALA A 553 -3.38 17.79 18.85
C ALA A 553 -2.55 18.50 17.77
N VAL A 554 -3.15 18.87 16.63
CA VAL A 554 -2.46 19.63 15.58
C VAL A 554 -1.95 20.95 16.11
N GLU A 555 -2.76 21.71 16.87
CA GLU A 555 -2.33 22.96 17.49
C GLU A 555 -1.21 22.74 18.49
N ARG A 556 -1.25 21.68 19.31
CA ARG A 556 -0.21 21.35 20.27
C ARG A 556 1.10 21.02 19.57
N ALA A 557 1.07 20.15 18.55
CA ALA A 557 2.25 19.81 17.76
C ALA A 557 2.86 21.05 17.11
N MET A 558 2.05 21.87 16.46
CA MET A 558 2.51 23.12 15.84
C MET A 558 3.15 24.07 16.87
N ARG A 559 2.51 24.27 18.03
CA ARG A 559 3.11 25.09 19.11
C ARG A 559 4.44 24.54 19.59
N SER A 560 4.60 23.22 19.64
CA SER A 560 5.86 22.59 20.01
C SER A 560 6.96 22.86 18.99
N VAL A 561 6.67 22.67 17.69
CA VAL A 561 7.59 23.00 16.59
C VAL A 561 8.00 24.49 16.64
N LEU A 562 7.03 25.40 16.82
CA LEU A 562 7.31 26.83 16.88
C LEU A 562 8.20 27.22 18.06
N ARG A 563 8.06 26.55 19.22
CA ARG A 563 8.99 26.78 20.36
C ARG A 563 10.43 26.45 19.98
N ARG A 564 10.65 25.31 19.27
CA ARG A 564 11.98 24.87 18.82
C ARG A 564 12.58 25.82 17.76
N LEU A 565 11.75 26.35 16.88
CA LEU A 565 12.17 27.33 15.87
C LEU A 565 12.55 28.71 16.48
N ARG A 566 12.05 29.04 17.68
CA ARG A 566 12.34 30.30 18.36
C ARG A 566 13.51 30.21 19.33
N ALA A 567 13.87 29.00 19.76
CA ALA A 567 15.06 28.74 20.59
C ALA A 567 16.34 28.81 19.73
#